data_79da541bba116b66caba81c33100a0d1
#
_entry.id   79da541bba116b66caba81c33100a0d1
#
_cell.length_a   1.000
_cell.length_b   1.000
_cell.length_c   1.000
_cell.angle_alpha   90.00
_cell.angle_beta   90.00
_cell.angle_gamma   90.00
#
_symmetry.space_group_name_H-M   'P 1'
#
loop_
_entity.id
_entity.type
_entity.pdbx_description
1 polymer ?
#
loop_
_entity_poly.entity_id
_entity_poly.type
_entity_poly.pdbx_seq_one_letter_code
_entity_poly.pdbx_strand_id
1 'polypeptide(L)'
;MFMFDMSADLSSFYHGHIRLGGDLRTNLAAKRDLNLDRLNAGLDALATETGKPHPHWCDWRNQGGYAMHTLNKDPSDESDYDIDVAVIFKKSEICVDPLQARKRVRDALAKKCVNFTTEPEARTNVVTIYYADGYHIDFAVYRTYVDDAGVTHTEHASREWTERDPAKVTNWFQSAADRLSPKENSWLGYKPAVAPGQFRRIVRFTKWFCRSRSGWTLPGGMVVSALLEEAGVYKANDNRDDRALYDTLVALRDRLKVNCQVFSPVDGSELTGRTEVLNQVKRLRDRLDENLPKLDILFDQGACTREKARSAWDWIFNHDFWAKKETAQKSLVEARAIALPYFVEVTCGLAKTHGGLVYRYYTSGKGFLPKDLHLRFDMVRTNVPPPYDITWHCTNEGDEAAEAEQIGWQQSGPEIWTSTAFSGVHRLTCRISANQRVLAETSHVVRIARGLRGIRGLLR
;
A
#
# COMPACT_ATOMS: atom_id res chain seq x y z
N MET A 1 -0.42 9.31 29.12
CA MET A 1 -1.02 10.61 28.79
C MET A 1 -2.03 10.39 27.68
N PHE A 2 -3.24 10.94 27.84
CA PHE A 2 -4.31 10.81 26.83
C PHE A 2 -3.97 11.67 25.61
N MET A 3 -4.15 11.10 24.42
CA MET A 3 -4.02 11.81 23.14
C MET A 3 -5.38 11.80 22.42
N PHE A 4 -5.80 12.94 21.88
CA PHE A 4 -7.04 13.04 21.10
C PHE A 4 -7.05 12.00 19.97
N ASP A 5 -8.17 11.27 19.85
CA ASP A 5 -8.27 10.13 18.94
C ASP A 5 -8.56 10.56 17.50
N MET A 6 -7.57 10.37 16.61
CA MET A 6 -7.66 10.60 15.18
C MET A 6 -7.46 9.34 14.35
N SER A 7 -7.55 8.16 14.97
CA SER A 7 -7.30 6.88 14.29
C SER A 7 -8.22 6.65 13.09
N ALA A 8 -9.50 7.04 13.19
CA ALA A 8 -10.44 6.91 12.07
C ALA A 8 -10.10 7.82 10.89
N ASP A 9 -9.68 9.08 11.16
CA ASP A 9 -9.24 10.01 10.10
C ASP A 9 -7.94 9.52 9.47
N LEU A 10 -7.01 9.04 10.29
CA LEU A 10 -5.74 8.51 9.80
C LEU A 10 -5.95 7.27 8.92
N SER A 11 -6.85 6.38 9.33
CA SER A 11 -7.25 5.22 8.52
C SER A 11 -7.88 5.65 7.19
N SER A 12 -8.79 6.63 7.21
CA SER A 12 -9.41 7.17 5.99
C SER A 12 -8.38 7.80 5.06
N PHE A 13 -7.44 8.55 5.61
CA PHE A 13 -6.34 9.15 4.86
C PHE A 13 -5.42 8.09 4.26
N TYR A 14 -5.06 7.08 5.05
CA TYR A 14 -4.24 5.97 4.59
C TYR A 14 -4.84 5.24 3.39
N HIS A 15 -6.12 4.87 3.46
CA HIS A 15 -6.78 4.11 2.41
C HIS A 15 -7.13 4.97 1.19
N GLY A 16 -7.44 6.26 1.38
CA GLY A 16 -7.80 7.17 0.29
C GLY A 16 -6.60 7.72 -0.49
N HIS A 17 -5.53 8.07 0.21
CA HIS A 17 -4.47 8.90 -0.35
C HIS A 17 -3.08 8.27 -0.32
N ILE A 18 -2.75 7.47 0.69
CA ILE A 18 -1.38 6.93 0.82
C ILE A 18 -1.22 5.61 0.07
N ARG A 19 -2.14 4.67 0.33
CA ARG A 19 -2.02 3.31 -0.19
C ARG A 19 -2.46 3.24 -1.66
N LEU A 20 -1.71 2.53 -2.48
CA LEU A 20 -2.19 2.13 -3.81
C LEU A 20 -3.36 1.15 -3.67
N GLY A 21 -4.47 1.41 -4.36
CA GLY A 21 -5.60 0.50 -4.45
C GLY A 21 -5.27 -0.81 -5.19
N GLY A 22 -6.07 -1.86 -4.95
CA GLY A 22 -5.85 -3.18 -5.53
C GLY A 22 -5.80 -3.17 -7.05
N ASP A 23 -6.73 -2.43 -7.69
CA ASP A 23 -6.80 -2.34 -9.16
C ASP A 23 -5.54 -1.69 -9.76
N LEU A 24 -5.03 -0.61 -9.13
CA LEU A 24 -3.81 0.05 -9.57
C LEU A 24 -2.60 -0.88 -9.42
N ARG A 25 -2.55 -1.63 -8.33
CA ARG A 25 -1.46 -2.59 -8.10
C ARG A 25 -1.51 -3.76 -9.06
N THR A 26 -2.70 -4.29 -9.38
CA THR A 26 -2.90 -5.33 -10.39
C THR A 26 -2.50 -4.82 -11.78
N ASN A 27 -2.90 -3.58 -12.13
CA ASN A 27 -2.49 -2.96 -13.38
C ASN A 27 -0.96 -2.80 -13.46
N LEU A 28 -0.33 -2.37 -12.36
CA LEU A 28 1.12 -2.22 -12.28
C LEU A 28 1.84 -3.56 -12.47
N ALA A 29 1.32 -4.66 -11.89
CA ALA A 29 1.84 -6.00 -12.12
C ALA A 29 1.70 -6.43 -13.59
N ALA A 30 0.55 -6.19 -14.21
CA ALA A 30 0.34 -6.50 -15.64
C ALA A 30 1.29 -5.70 -16.54
N LYS A 31 1.56 -4.44 -16.20
CA LYS A 31 2.53 -3.60 -16.92
C LYS A 31 3.97 -4.11 -16.76
N ARG A 32 4.34 -4.57 -15.55
CA ARG A 32 5.62 -5.24 -15.32
C ARG A 32 5.77 -6.45 -16.23
N ASP A 33 4.78 -7.34 -16.25
CA ASP A 33 4.82 -8.58 -17.03
C ASP A 33 4.92 -8.27 -18.53
N LEU A 34 4.14 -7.31 -19.03
CA LEU A 34 4.22 -6.82 -20.41
C LEU A 34 5.62 -6.30 -20.75
N ASN A 35 6.32 -5.63 -19.83
CA ASN A 35 7.65 -5.11 -20.11
C ASN A 35 8.75 -6.18 -19.97
N LEU A 36 8.54 -7.23 -19.18
CA LEU A 36 9.39 -8.41 -19.21
C LEU A 36 9.30 -9.12 -20.58
N ASP A 37 8.10 -9.25 -21.14
CA ASP A 37 7.89 -9.78 -22.49
C ASP A 37 8.52 -8.89 -23.57
N ARG A 38 8.36 -7.56 -23.46
CA ARG A 38 8.99 -6.59 -24.36
C ARG A 38 10.52 -6.67 -24.30
N LEU A 39 11.08 -6.87 -23.12
CA LEU A 39 12.53 -7.04 -22.97
C LEU A 39 13.03 -8.26 -23.73
N ASN A 40 12.38 -9.43 -23.57
CA ASN A 40 12.73 -10.64 -24.30
C ASN A 40 12.62 -10.44 -25.83
N ALA A 41 11.46 -9.96 -26.29
CA ALA A 41 11.25 -9.70 -27.73
C ALA A 41 12.19 -8.65 -28.30
N GLY A 42 12.64 -7.69 -27.48
CA GLY A 42 13.64 -6.71 -27.86
C GLY A 42 15.04 -7.28 -27.97
N LEU A 43 15.41 -8.18 -27.08
CA LEU A 43 16.69 -8.93 -27.15
C LEU A 43 16.76 -9.79 -28.41
N ASP A 44 15.66 -10.46 -28.80
CA ASP A 44 15.54 -11.20 -30.06
C ASP A 44 15.69 -10.29 -31.29
N ALA A 45 15.06 -9.12 -31.26
CA ALA A 45 15.17 -8.15 -32.35
C ALA A 45 16.61 -7.63 -32.51
N LEU A 46 17.31 -7.35 -31.39
CA LEU A 46 18.72 -6.95 -31.40
C LEU A 46 19.62 -8.09 -31.88
N ALA A 47 19.33 -9.35 -31.54
CA ALA A 47 20.07 -10.50 -32.03
C ALA A 47 19.96 -10.63 -33.57
N THR A 48 18.76 -10.45 -34.09
CA THR A 48 18.51 -10.49 -35.54
C THR A 48 19.23 -9.33 -36.26
N GLU A 49 19.19 -8.13 -35.71
CA GLU A 49 19.79 -6.93 -36.33
C GLU A 49 21.33 -7.00 -36.31
N THR A 50 21.91 -7.47 -35.23
CA THR A 50 23.37 -7.51 -35.04
C THR A 50 24.04 -8.78 -35.57
N GLY A 51 23.24 -9.79 -35.85
CA GLY A 51 23.74 -11.15 -36.19
C GLY A 51 24.44 -11.84 -35.01
N LYS A 52 24.27 -11.35 -33.79
CA LYS A 52 24.88 -11.87 -32.57
C LYS A 52 23.81 -12.26 -31.56
N PRO A 53 23.94 -13.41 -30.87
CA PRO A 53 22.98 -13.77 -29.83
C PRO A 53 22.98 -12.71 -28.70
N HIS A 54 21.81 -12.36 -28.24
CA HIS A 54 21.59 -11.58 -27.03
C HIS A 54 20.90 -12.45 -25.99
N PRO A 55 21.47 -12.60 -24.80
CA PRO A 55 20.93 -13.47 -23.77
C PRO A 55 19.61 -12.92 -23.21
N HIS A 56 18.71 -13.84 -22.90
CA HIS A 56 17.52 -13.53 -22.14
C HIS A 56 17.85 -13.52 -20.63
N TRP A 57 17.01 -12.82 -19.85
CA TRP A 57 17.06 -12.97 -18.39
C TRP A 57 16.70 -14.40 -17.99
N CYS A 58 17.39 -14.94 -16.97
CA CYS A 58 17.13 -16.30 -16.47
C CYS A 58 16.21 -16.32 -15.24
N ASP A 59 16.07 -15.19 -14.56
CA ASP A 59 15.18 -15.00 -13.40
C ASP A 59 14.84 -13.52 -13.24
N TRP A 60 13.79 -13.23 -12.48
CA TRP A 60 13.42 -11.87 -12.10
C TRP A 60 12.80 -11.81 -10.70
N ARG A 61 12.84 -10.65 -10.05
CA ARG A 61 12.25 -10.44 -8.72
C ARG A 61 11.65 -9.04 -8.62
N ASN A 62 10.50 -8.92 -7.96
CA ASN A 62 10.05 -7.60 -7.50
C ASN A 62 10.99 -7.10 -6.41
N GLN A 63 11.21 -5.79 -6.39
CA GLN A 63 12.02 -5.09 -5.40
C GLN A 63 11.28 -3.88 -4.83
N GLY A 64 11.97 -3.09 -3.99
CA GLY A 64 11.52 -1.79 -3.52
C GLY A 64 10.21 -1.81 -2.73
N GLY A 65 9.50 -0.70 -2.83
CA GLY A 65 8.24 -0.48 -2.12
C GLY A 65 7.15 -1.47 -2.49
N TYR A 66 7.12 -1.92 -3.75
CA TYR A 66 6.16 -2.90 -4.23
C TYR A 66 6.34 -4.27 -3.53
N ALA A 67 7.57 -4.79 -3.53
CA ALA A 67 7.89 -6.09 -2.92
C ALA A 67 7.73 -6.09 -1.38
N MET A 68 8.09 -4.99 -0.73
CA MET A 68 7.95 -4.81 0.72
C MET A 68 6.52 -4.48 1.16
N HIS A 69 5.58 -4.35 0.23
CA HIS A 69 4.23 -3.86 0.51
C HIS A 69 4.22 -2.50 1.25
N THR A 70 5.13 -1.60 0.85
CA THR A 70 5.23 -0.23 1.38
C THR A 70 5.19 0.83 0.31
N LEU A 71 4.69 0.49 -0.88
CA LEU A 71 4.49 1.43 -1.96
C LEU A 71 3.41 2.46 -1.60
N ASN A 72 3.73 3.74 -1.76
CA ASN A 72 2.83 4.87 -1.59
C ASN A 72 2.52 5.50 -2.94
N LYS A 73 1.40 6.20 -3.02
CA LYS A 73 1.21 7.28 -3.98
C LYS A 73 2.15 8.44 -3.64
N ASP A 74 2.55 9.26 -4.62
CA ASP A 74 3.34 10.45 -4.33
C ASP A 74 2.45 11.58 -3.80
N PRO A 75 2.85 12.31 -2.73
CA PRO A 75 2.05 13.41 -2.20
C PRO A 75 1.83 14.59 -3.16
N SER A 76 2.72 14.80 -4.11
CA SER A 76 2.62 15.89 -5.10
C SER A 76 1.80 15.49 -6.33
N ASP A 77 1.80 14.20 -6.66
CA ASP A 77 1.02 13.62 -7.76
C ASP A 77 0.65 12.18 -7.41
N GLU A 78 -0.60 11.97 -6.99
CA GLU A 78 -1.07 10.63 -6.59
C GLU A 78 -1.08 9.61 -7.75
N SER A 79 -0.81 10.04 -8.99
CA SER A 79 -0.61 9.16 -10.14
C SER A 79 0.85 8.71 -10.31
N ASP A 80 1.81 9.36 -9.63
CA ASP A 80 3.22 8.98 -9.66
C ASP A 80 3.49 7.87 -8.62
N TYR A 81 3.84 6.70 -9.11
CA TYR A 81 4.27 5.55 -8.33
C TYR A 81 5.14 4.63 -9.18
N ASP A 82 5.97 3.83 -8.54
CA ASP A 82 6.98 3.01 -9.20
C ASP A 82 6.85 1.53 -8.88
N ILE A 83 7.36 0.68 -9.77
CA ILE A 83 7.67 -0.71 -9.47
C ILE A 83 9.11 -1.00 -9.84
N ASP A 84 9.86 -1.48 -8.84
CA ASP A 84 11.24 -1.91 -9.03
C ASP A 84 11.27 -3.40 -9.38
N VAL A 85 11.94 -3.77 -10.45
CA VAL A 85 12.09 -5.14 -10.94
C VAL A 85 13.56 -5.47 -11.15
N ALA A 86 14.07 -6.48 -10.45
CA ALA A 86 15.36 -7.07 -10.77
C ALA A 86 15.21 -8.02 -11.96
N VAL A 87 15.99 -7.83 -13.01
CA VAL A 87 16.15 -8.80 -14.10
C VAL A 87 17.55 -9.39 -14.02
N ILE A 88 17.64 -10.71 -13.98
CA ILE A 88 18.86 -11.44 -13.65
C ILE A 88 19.31 -12.24 -14.88
N PHE A 89 20.54 -11.99 -15.31
CA PHE A 89 21.17 -12.66 -16.42
C PHE A 89 22.29 -13.59 -15.93
N LYS A 90 22.67 -14.60 -16.71
CA LYS A 90 23.89 -15.36 -16.42
C LYS A 90 25.12 -14.50 -16.71
N LYS A 91 26.12 -14.53 -15.80
CA LYS A 91 27.34 -13.74 -15.94
C LYS A 91 28.12 -14.01 -17.22
N SER A 92 28.08 -15.27 -17.70
CA SER A 92 28.72 -15.69 -18.95
C SER A 92 28.09 -15.12 -20.21
N GLU A 93 26.85 -14.62 -20.11
CA GLU A 93 26.01 -14.22 -21.24
C GLU A 93 25.77 -12.71 -21.32
N ILE A 94 25.97 -11.96 -20.20
CA ILE A 94 25.77 -10.51 -20.14
C ILE A 94 27.11 -9.74 -20.34
N CYS A 95 27.01 -8.46 -20.70
CA CYS A 95 28.19 -7.59 -20.86
C CYS A 95 29.05 -7.56 -19.60
N VAL A 96 30.39 -7.58 -19.77
CA VAL A 96 31.35 -7.44 -18.67
C VAL A 96 31.24 -6.06 -18.02
N ASP A 97 31.04 -5.01 -18.81
CA ASP A 97 30.83 -3.64 -18.34
C ASP A 97 29.39 -3.45 -17.88
N PRO A 98 29.12 -2.95 -16.65
CA PRO A 98 27.78 -2.80 -16.12
C PRO A 98 26.96 -1.73 -16.84
N LEU A 99 27.58 -0.67 -17.34
CA LEU A 99 26.90 0.34 -18.13
C LEU A 99 26.41 -0.24 -19.46
N GLN A 100 27.24 -1.05 -20.13
CA GLN A 100 26.86 -1.70 -21.39
C GLN A 100 25.75 -2.72 -21.15
N ALA A 101 25.73 -3.41 -20.00
CA ALA A 101 24.64 -4.30 -19.64
C ALA A 101 23.31 -3.54 -19.50
N ARG A 102 23.30 -2.39 -18.80
CA ARG A 102 22.12 -1.53 -18.72
C ARG A 102 21.71 -0.94 -20.08
N LYS A 103 22.66 -0.51 -20.89
CA LYS A 103 22.37 0.00 -22.24
C LYS A 103 21.74 -1.10 -23.11
N ARG A 104 22.21 -2.35 -23.02
CA ARG A 104 21.60 -3.47 -23.74
C ARG A 104 20.13 -3.67 -23.36
N VAL A 105 19.81 -3.63 -22.06
CA VAL A 105 18.43 -3.73 -21.56
C VAL A 105 17.60 -2.53 -22.03
N ARG A 106 18.13 -1.31 -21.96
CA ARG A 106 17.49 -0.11 -22.51
C ARG A 106 17.18 -0.25 -24.01
N ASP A 107 18.17 -0.64 -24.82
CA ASP A 107 18.04 -0.74 -26.27
C ASP A 107 17.02 -1.81 -26.67
N ALA A 108 17.02 -2.95 -25.94
CA ALA A 108 16.02 -4.00 -26.14
C ALA A 108 14.61 -3.50 -25.82
N LEU A 109 14.42 -2.81 -24.71
CA LEU A 109 13.13 -2.21 -24.35
C LEU A 109 12.70 -1.14 -25.36
N ALA A 110 13.61 -0.27 -25.82
CA ALA A 110 13.34 0.76 -26.82
C ALA A 110 12.83 0.16 -28.14
N LYS A 111 13.35 -0.99 -28.58
CA LYS A 111 12.85 -1.69 -29.78
C LYS A 111 11.37 -2.05 -29.70
N LYS A 112 10.81 -2.23 -28.52
CA LYS A 112 9.42 -2.71 -28.30
C LYS A 112 8.52 -1.72 -27.57
N CYS A 113 9.08 -0.63 -27.01
CA CYS A 113 8.32 0.48 -26.44
C CYS A 113 7.91 1.47 -27.55
N VAL A 114 7.20 0.99 -28.56
CA VAL A 114 6.72 1.80 -29.68
C VAL A 114 5.61 2.75 -29.19
N ASN A 115 5.61 3.99 -29.65
CA ASN A 115 4.65 5.04 -29.28
C ASN A 115 4.76 5.54 -27.82
N PHE A 116 5.88 5.33 -27.15
CA PHE A 116 6.16 5.99 -25.88
C PHE A 116 6.62 7.44 -26.13
N THR A 117 6.10 8.37 -25.34
CA THR A 117 6.50 9.78 -25.40
C THR A 117 7.95 9.98 -24.95
N THR A 118 8.38 9.15 -23.99
CA THR A 118 9.74 9.16 -23.46
C THR A 118 10.36 7.78 -23.68
N GLU A 119 11.53 7.75 -24.30
CA GLU A 119 12.28 6.51 -24.51
C GLU A 119 12.78 5.94 -23.17
N PRO A 120 12.97 4.60 -23.08
CA PRO A 120 13.61 3.98 -21.93
C PRO A 120 14.99 4.59 -21.65
N GLU A 121 15.29 4.89 -20.39
CA GLU A 121 16.52 5.55 -19.98
C GLU A 121 17.42 4.63 -19.13
N ALA A 122 18.71 4.51 -19.51
CA ALA A 122 19.70 3.80 -18.69
C ALA A 122 20.31 4.75 -17.66
N ARG A 123 19.84 4.66 -16.41
CA ARG A 123 20.37 5.41 -15.26
C ARG A 123 21.51 4.66 -14.56
N THR A 124 22.07 5.22 -13.50
CA THR A 124 23.22 4.61 -12.78
C THR A 124 22.88 3.23 -12.21
N ASN A 125 21.66 3.00 -11.73
CA ASN A 125 21.28 1.78 -11.02
C ASN A 125 20.17 0.99 -11.70
N VAL A 126 19.43 1.60 -12.62
CA VAL A 126 18.24 1.02 -13.24
C VAL A 126 18.10 1.44 -14.70
N VAL A 127 17.21 0.76 -15.41
CA VAL A 127 16.65 1.21 -16.68
C VAL A 127 15.19 1.56 -16.45
N THR A 128 14.81 2.82 -16.69
CA THR A 128 13.46 3.33 -16.40
C THR A 128 12.62 3.40 -17.64
N ILE A 129 11.37 2.97 -17.57
CA ILE A 129 10.32 3.12 -18.57
C ILE A 129 9.25 4.05 -18.00
N TYR A 130 8.98 5.15 -18.70
CA TYR A 130 7.99 6.14 -18.32
C TYR A 130 6.67 5.91 -19.04
N TYR A 131 5.56 5.95 -18.31
CA TYR A 131 4.22 5.89 -18.86
C TYR A 131 3.54 7.26 -18.81
N ALA A 132 2.70 7.53 -19.82
CA ALA A 132 1.96 8.79 -19.90
C ALA A 132 0.99 9.00 -18.72
N ASP A 133 0.58 7.92 -18.06
CA ASP A 133 -0.31 7.93 -16.90
C ASP A 133 0.39 8.34 -15.59
N GLY A 134 1.69 8.73 -15.64
CA GLY A 134 2.46 9.27 -14.52
C GLY A 134 3.37 8.27 -13.82
N TYR A 135 3.06 6.97 -13.85
CA TYR A 135 3.90 5.94 -13.21
C TYR A 135 5.08 5.48 -14.08
N HIS A 136 6.05 4.82 -13.45
CA HIS A 136 7.22 4.27 -14.15
C HIS A 136 7.61 2.88 -13.64
N ILE A 137 8.41 2.18 -14.45
CA ILE A 137 8.93 0.85 -14.12
C ILE A 137 10.45 0.92 -14.21
N ASP A 138 11.11 0.52 -13.11
CA ASP A 138 12.54 0.52 -12.97
C ASP A 138 13.09 -0.91 -13.04
N PHE A 139 13.87 -1.21 -14.08
CA PHE A 139 14.57 -2.47 -14.22
C PHE A 139 15.99 -2.37 -13.68
N ALA A 140 16.25 -2.97 -12.53
CA ALA A 140 17.59 -3.17 -12.01
C ALA A 140 18.22 -4.40 -12.68
N VAL A 141 19.35 -4.20 -13.33
CA VAL A 141 20.04 -5.27 -14.08
C VAL A 141 21.00 -5.99 -13.16
N TYR A 142 20.84 -7.30 -13.09
CA TYR A 142 21.69 -8.20 -12.31
C TYR A 142 22.34 -9.26 -13.17
N ARG A 143 23.45 -9.83 -12.69
CA ARG A 143 24.03 -11.07 -13.22
C ARG A 143 24.27 -12.06 -12.10
N THR A 144 24.16 -13.36 -12.41
CA THR A 144 24.38 -14.43 -11.45
C THR A 144 25.39 -15.45 -11.99
N TYR A 145 26.15 -16.06 -11.09
CA TYR A 145 27.09 -17.15 -11.37
C TYR A 145 27.30 -17.98 -10.12
N VAL A 146 27.81 -19.20 -10.34
CA VAL A 146 28.25 -20.08 -9.26
C VAL A 146 29.77 -20.11 -9.29
N ASP A 147 30.40 -19.95 -8.13
CA ASP A 147 31.86 -20.03 -8.00
C ASP A 147 32.35 -21.50 -7.92
N ASP A 148 33.66 -21.66 -7.84
CA ASP A 148 34.29 -23.01 -7.78
C ASP A 148 33.98 -23.76 -6.48
N ALA A 149 33.49 -23.06 -5.44
CA ALA A 149 33.04 -23.64 -4.19
C ALA A 149 31.53 -24.03 -4.22
N GLY A 150 30.84 -23.79 -5.35
CA GLY A 150 29.41 -24.04 -5.49
C GLY A 150 28.51 -22.96 -4.88
N VAL A 151 29.06 -21.80 -4.53
CA VAL A 151 28.30 -20.67 -3.96
C VAL A 151 27.72 -19.82 -5.10
N THR A 152 26.43 -19.53 -5.01
CA THR A 152 25.77 -18.64 -5.97
C THR A 152 25.99 -17.18 -5.58
N HIS A 153 26.53 -16.41 -6.51
CA HIS A 153 26.72 -14.97 -6.41
C HIS A 153 25.74 -14.24 -7.31
N THR A 154 25.31 -13.07 -6.87
CA THR A 154 24.47 -12.16 -7.66
C THR A 154 25.02 -10.75 -7.54
N GLU A 155 25.27 -10.10 -8.69
CA GLU A 155 25.87 -8.77 -8.76
C GLU A 155 24.93 -7.82 -9.50
N HIS A 156 24.76 -6.62 -8.95
CA HIS A 156 23.97 -5.52 -9.50
C HIS A 156 24.80 -4.62 -10.40
N ALA A 157 24.30 -4.31 -11.57
CA ALA A 157 24.90 -3.34 -12.49
C ALA A 157 24.69 -1.90 -12.00
N SER A 158 25.56 -1.40 -11.15
CA SER A 158 25.60 0.02 -10.77
C SER A 158 26.76 0.73 -11.50
N ARG A 159 27.55 1.58 -10.86
CA ARG A 159 28.80 2.12 -11.47
C ARG A 159 29.77 0.98 -11.78
N GLU A 160 29.78 0.01 -10.89
CA GLU A 160 30.51 -1.24 -10.99
C GLU A 160 29.53 -2.40 -10.75
N TRP A 161 29.95 -3.63 -11.04
CA TRP A 161 29.23 -4.81 -10.60
C TRP A 161 29.41 -4.95 -9.09
N THR A 162 28.33 -4.80 -8.35
CA THR A 162 28.34 -4.84 -6.87
C THR A 162 27.57 -6.07 -6.40
N GLU A 163 28.18 -6.89 -5.58
CA GLU A 163 27.52 -8.06 -5.00
C GLU A 163 26.29 -7.62 -4.20
N ARG A 164 25.15 -8.12 -4.62
CA ARG A 164 23.86 -7.76 -4.02
C ARG A 164 22.81 -8.79 -4.37
N ASP A 165 22.21 -9.41 -3.34
CA ASP A 165 21.06 -10.28 -3.53
C ASP A 165 19.78 -9.45 -3.60
N PRO A 166 19.02 -9.50 -4.71
CA PRO A 166 17.80 -8.74 -4.88
C PRO A 166 16.68 -9.11 -3.89
N ALA A 167 16.72 -10.31 -3.31
CA ALA A 167 15.72 -10.77 -2.35
C ALA A 167 16.01 -10.37 -0.89
N LYS A 168 17.30 -10.13 -0.54
CA LYS A 168 17.69 -9.90 0.87
C LYS A 168 16.95 -8.76 1.54
N VAL A 169 16.80 -7.62 0.86
CA VAL A 169 16.11 -6.44 1.41
C VAL A 169 14.63 -6.73 1.66
N THR A 170 13.97 -7.41 0.72
CA THR A 170 12.55 -7.79 0.86
C THR A 170 12.36 -8.79 2.00
N ASN A 171 13.22 -9.81 2.09
CA ASN A 171 13.16 -10.83 3.12
C ASN A 171 13.43 -10.25 4.51
N TRP A 172 14.44 -9.37 4.63
CA TRP A 172 14.68 -8.63 5.87
C TRP A 172 13.45 -7.84 6.29
N PHE A 173 12.89 -7.03 5.39
CA PHE A 173 11.74 -6.19 5.73
C PHE A 173 10.50 -7.02 6.10
N GLN A 174 10.28 -8.15 5.40
CA GLN A 174 9.20 -9.07 5.75
C GLN A 174 9.38 -9.62 7.16
N SER A 175 10.58 -10.10 7.49
CA SER A 175 10.91 -10.62 8.83
C SER A 175 10.75 -9.54 9.91
N ALA A 176 11.19 -8.31 9.64
CA ALA A 176 11.00 -7.18 10.54
C ALA A 176 9.51 -6.87 10.77
N ALA A 177 8.72 -6.86 9.71
CA ALA A 177 7.28 -6.60 9.79
C ALA A 177 6.54 -7.69 10.56
N ASP A 178 6.89 -8.95 10.35
CA ASP A 178 6.28 -10.09 11.06
C ASP A 178 6.68 -10.10 12.55
N ARG A 179 7.88 -9.65 12.88
CA ARG A 179 8.36 -9.51 14.27
C ARG A 179 7.73 -8.32 14.99
N LEU A 180 7.64 -7.17 14.33
CA LEU A 180 7.20 -5.90 14.95
C LEU A 180 5.67 -5.73 14.97
N SER A 181 4.95 -6.34 14.04
CA SER A 181 3.50 -6.40 14.04
C SER A 181 3.02 -7.77 13.54
N PRO A 182 3.17 -8.81 14.39
CA PRO A 182 2.85 -10.18 14.03
C PRO A 182 1.37 -10.32 13.68
N LYS A 183 1.08 -11.23 12.75
CA LYS A 183 -0.29 -11.62 12.43
C LYS A 183 -0.96 -12.26 13.62
N GLU A 184 -2.26 -12.02 13.81
CA GLU A 184 -3.03 -12.74 14.85
C GLU A 184 -2.91 -14.25 14.67
N ASN A 185 -2.45 -14.92 15.69
CA ASN A 185 -2.43 -16.38 15.73
C ASN A 185 -3.74 -16.89 16.33
N SER A 186 -4.81 -16.92 15.52
CA SER A 186 -6.17 -17.23 15.93
C SER A 186 -6.32 -18.64 16.53
N TRP A 187 -5.37 -19.54 16.23
CA TRP A 187 -5.42 -20.93 16.73
C TRP A 187 -5.17 -21.06 18.22
N LEU A 188 -4.40 -20.16 18.83
CA LEU A 188 -4.09 -20.16 20.26
C LEU A 188 -4.90 -19.15 21.08
N GLY A 189 -5.82 -18.40 20.46
CA GLY A 189 -6.57 -17.34 21.15
C GLY A 189 -5.71 -16.16 21.61
N TYR A 190 -4.48 -16.08 21.13
CA TYR A 190 -3.55 -14.98 21.39
C TYR A 190 -3.92 -13.79 20.54
N LYS A 191 -4.30 -12.69 21.19
CA LYS A 191 -4.35 -11.37 20.54
C LYS A 191 -2.96 -10.76 20.65
N PRO A 192 -2.30 -10.43 19.54
CA PRO A 192 -1.05 -9.70 19.60
C PRO A 192 -1.29 -8.34 20.26
N ALA A 193 -0.37 -7.91 21.10
CA ALA A 193 -0.38 -6.58 21.72
C ALA A 193 -0.19 -5.43 20.71
N VAL A 194 -0.13 -5.73 19.42
CA VAL A 194 0.12 -4.80 18.33
C VAL A 194 -0.90 -5.04 17.23
N ALA A 195 -1.48 -3.98 16.67
CA ALA A 195 -2.39 -4.09 15.56
C ALA A 195 -1.68 -4.73 14.34
N PRO A 196 -2.26 -5.78 13.72
CA PRO A 196 -1.66 -6.45 12.57
C PRO A 196 -1.31 -5.48 11.44
N GLY A 197 -0.11 -5.65 10.87
CA GLY A 197 0.38 -4.80 9.78
C GLY A 197 0.69 -3.34 10.16
N GLN A 198 0.61 -2.96 11.43
CA GLN A 198 0.82 -1.58 11.89
C GLN A 198 2.21 -1.06 11.52
N PHE A 199 3.27 -1.87 11.65
CA PHE A 199 4.62 -1.46 11.29
C PHE A 199 4.70 -0.97 9.83
N ARG A 200 4.09 -1.72 8.87
CA ARG A 200 4.05 -1.29 7.46
C ARG A 200 3.30 0.03 7.28
N ARG A 201 2.18 0.23 8.00
CA ARG A 201 1.43 1.49 7.92
C ARG A 201 2.24 2.66 8.44
N ILE A 202 2.95 2.48 9.57
CA ILE A 202 3.83 3.51 10.13
C ILE A 202 5.00 3.84 9.19
N VAL A 203 5.62 2.83 8.55
CA VAL A 203 6.63 3.04 7.50
C VAL A 203 6.06 3.88 6.35
N ARG A 204 4.85 3.57 5.88
CA ARG A 204 4.20 4.34 4.79
C ARG A 204 3.90 5.78 5.20
N PHE A 205 3.37 6.01 6.40
CA PHE A 205 3.13 7.37 6.93
C PHE A 205 4.42 8.17 7.03
N THR A 206 5.50 7.56 7.52
CA THR A 206 6.80 8.23 7.64
C THR A 206 7.41 8.52 6.26
N LYS A 207 7.29 7.60 5.30
CA LYS A 207 7.69 7.86 3.90
C LYS A 207 6.89 8.99 3.28
N TRP A 208 5.58 9.06 3.54
CA TRP A 208 4.73 10.16 3.11
C TRP A 208 5.20 11.49 3.70
N PHE A 209 5.46 11.55 5.01
CA PHE A 209 6.03 12.75 5.65
C PHE A 209 7.29 13.22 4.96
N CYS A 210 8.21 12.30 4.63
CA CYS A 210 9.46 12.63 3.95
C CYS A 210 9.28 13.23 2.55
N ARG A 211 8.15 12.95 1.88
CA ARG A 211 7.82 13.44 0.53
C ARG A 211 6.73 14.51 0.52
N SER A 212 6.14 14.84 1.66
CA SER A 212 4.94 15.69 1.76
C SER A 212 5.12 17.13 1.26
N ARG A 213 6.33 17.57 1.00
CA ARG A 213 6.64 18.94 0.53
C ARG A 213 7.72 18.92 -0.54
N SER A 214 7.43 19.53 -1.69
CA SER A 214 8.34 19.58 -2.85
C SER A 214 9.69 20.24 -2.55
N GLY A 215 9.74 21.17 -1.60
CA GLY A 215 10.99 21.82 -1.17
C GLY A 215 11.84 20.99 -0.19
N TRP A 216 11.39 19.79 0.20
CA TRP A 216 12.11 18.93 1.12
C TRP A 216 12.90 17.85 0.39
N THR A 217 14.18 17.74 0.74
CA THR A 217 15.05 16.64 0.28
C THR A 217 15.40 15.80 1.49
N LEU A 218 14.54 14.83 1.82
CA LEU A 218 14.64 13.93 2.96
C LEU A 218 15.00 12.51 2.50
N PRO A 219 15.37 11.60 3.42
CA PRO A 219 15.88 10.28 3.04
C PRO A 219 14.81 9.41 2.35
N GLY A 220 15.30 8.56 1.45
CA GLY A 220 14.48 7.61 0.72
C GLY A 220 13.97 6.42 1.57
N GLY A 221 13.08 5.63 0.97
CA GLY A 221 12.34 4.58 1.67
C GLY A 221 13.20 3.52 2.36
N MET A 222 14.37 3.16 1.81
CA MET A 222 15.27 2.19 2.44
C MET A 222 15.82 2.72 3.77
N VAL A 223 16.31 3.95 3.79
CA VAL A 223 16.85 4.61 5.01
C VAL A 223 15.74 4.77 6.06
N VAL A 224 14.53 5.19 5.64
CA VAL A 224 13.37 5.30 6.54
C VAL A 224 13.02 3.94 7.14
N SER A 225 12.98 2.89 6.32
CA SER A 225 12.64 1.53 6.80
C SER A 225 13.68 0.99 7.78
N ALA A 226 14.97 1.21 7.49
CA ALA A 226 16.07 0.81 8.38
C ALA A 226 15.98 1.52 9.73
N LEU A 227 15.78 2.84 9.72
CA LEU A 227 15.62 3.64 10.94
C LEU A 227 14.44 3.18 11.81
N LEU A 228 13.29 2.90 11.19
CA LEU A 228 12.10 2.48 11.94
C LEU A 228 12.21 1.06 12.49
N GLU A 229 13.05 0.21 11.89
CA GLU A 229 13.30 -1.15 12.37
C GLU A 229 14.28 -1.19 13.53
N GLU A 230 15.14 -0.17 13.69
CA GLU A 230 16.07 -0.09 14.82
C GLU A 230 15.35 -0.26 16.17
N ALA A 231 15.99 -0.98 17.08
CA ALA A 231 15.41 -1.28 18.39
C ALA A 231 14.98 0.00 19.13
N GLY A 232 13.74 0.04 19.56
CA GLY A 232 13.16 1.15 20.33
C GLY A 232 12.71 2.35 19.51
N VAL A 233 12.86 2.37 18.18
CA VAL A 233 12.36 3.46 17.32
C VAL A 233 10.87 3.27 17.02
N TYR A 234 10.48 2.16 16.42
CA TYR A 234 9.06 1.87 16.23
C TYR A 234 8.36 1.67 17.58
N LYS A 235 7.24 2.36 17.76
CA LYS A 235 6.39 2.29 18.96
C LYS A 235 5.02 1.75 18.56
N ALA A 236 4.79 0.49 18.86
CA ALA A 236 3.50 -0.12 18.63
C ALA A 236 2.41 0.45 19.56
N ASN A 237 1.18 0.50 19.06
CA ASN A 237 0.01 0.80 19.88
C ASN A 237 -1.18 -0.07 19.45
N ASP A 238 -1.95 -0.56 20.40
CA ASP A 238 -2.91 -1.67 20.26
C ASP A 238 -4.04 -1.26 19.32
N ASN A 239 -4.46 -0.44 18.81
CA ASN A 239 -5.53 -0.09 17.84
C ASN A 239 -5.48 1.38 17.36
N ARG A 240 -4.38 2.06 17.68
CA ARG A 240 -4.24 3.49 17.47
C ARG A 240 -3.03 3.78 16.59
N ASP A 241 -3.21 3.76 15.27
CA ASP A 241 -2.14 4.11 14.32
C ASP A 241 -1.66 5.56 14.48
N ASP A 242 -2.55 6.48 14.86
CA ASP A 242 -2.20 7.87 15.14
C ASP A 242 -1.28 7.99 16.37
N ARG A 243 -1.55 7.21 17.40
CA ARG A 243 -0.70 7.18 18.60
C ARG A 243 0.63 6.48 18.29
N ALA A 244 0.60 5.34 17.60
CA ALA A 244 1.80 4.64 17.17
C ALA A 244 2.69 5.53 16.29
N LEU A 245 2.09 6.27 15.36
CA LEU A 245 2.82 7.19 14.50
C LEU A 245 3.47 8.32 15.31
N TYR A 246 2.71 8.99 16.18
CA TYR A 246 3.25 10.06 17.04
C TYR A 246 4.44 9.55 17.87
N ASP A 247 4.25 8.48 18.64
CA ASP A 247 5.29 7.94 19.51
C ASP A 247 6.52 7.47 18.71
N THR A 248 6.32 6.93 17.50
CA THR A 248 7.42 6.52 16.61
C THR A 248 8.18 7.72 16.06
N LEU A 249 7.48 8.78 15.63
CA LEU A 249 8.15 9.99 15.14
C LEU A 249 8.94 10.70 16.25
N VAL A 250 8.45 10.71 17.48
CA VAL A 250 9.18 11.20 18.66
C VAL A 250 10.44 10.36 18.89
N ALA A 251 10.31 9.03 18.93
CA ALA A 251 11.45 8.14 19.13
C ALA A 251 12.49 8.25 18.00
N LEU A 252 12.03 8.39 16.75
CA LEU A 252 12.89 8.61 15.59
C LEU A 252 13.67 9.92 15.69
N ARG A 253 13.01 11.03 16.06
CA ARG A 253 13.67 12.31 16.30
C ARG A 253 14.74 12.18 17.37
N ASP A 254 14.42 11.56 18.50
CA ASP A 254 15.33 11.44 19.64
C ASP A 254 16.53 10.55 19.29
N ARG A 255 16.31 9.46 18.56
CA ARG A 255 17.36 8.62 18.00
C ARG A 255 18.29 9.43 17.07
N LEU A 256 17.73 10.25 16.18
CA LEU A 256 18.48 11.06 15.23
C LEU A 256 19.24 12.23 15.90
N LYS A 257 18.80 12.69 17.06
CA LYS A 257 19.55 13.64 17.89
C LYS A 257 20.84 13.05 18.46
N VAL A 258 20.87 11.74 18.70
CA VAL A 258 22.06 11.04 19.17
C VAL A 258 23.06 10.81 18.03
N ASN A 259 22.58 10.30 16.88
CA ASN A 259 23.41 10.00 15.72
C ASN A 259 22.57 10.01 14.43
N CYS A 260 23.11 10.58 13.36
CA CYS A 260 22.48 10.58 12.04
C CYS A 260 23.03 9.50 11.09
N GLN A 261 23.99 8.68 11.51
CA GLN A 261 24.43 7.54 10.73
C GLN A 261 23.38 6.43 10.75
N VAL A 262 23.18 5.79 9.61
CA VAL A 262 22.22 4.69 9.41
C VAL A 262 22.93 3.55 8.70
N PHE A 263 22.78 2.35 9.21
CA PHE A 263 23.37 1.14 8.65
C PHE A 263 22.33 0.24 8.03
N SER A 264 22.71 -0.47 7.00
CA SER A 264 21.87 -1.49 6.36
C SER A 264 21.70 -2.67 7.31
N PRO A 265 20.46 -3.04 7.64
CA PRO A 265 20.22 -4.20 8.49
C PRO A 265 20.44 -5.54 7.75
N VAL A 266 20.74 -5.49 6.45
CA VAL A 266 20.98 -6.67 5.61
C VAL A 266 22.45 -7.10 5.64
N ASP A 267 23.36 -6.14 5.56
CA ASP A 267 24.79 -6.39 5.38
C ASP A 267 25.70 -5.50 6.25
N GLY A 268 25.11 -4.64 7.09
CA GLY A 268 25.84 -3.73 7.97
C GLY A 268 26.51 -2.56 7.26
N SER A 269 26.36 -2.41 5.94
CA SER A 269 26.94 -1.28 5.20
C SER A 269 26.32 0.05 5.61
N GLU A 270 27.10 1.13 5.59
CA GLU A 270 26.58 2.45 5.94
C GLU A 270 25.74 3.03 4.81
N LEU A 271 24.42 3.17 5.02
CA LEU A 271 23.47 3.79 4.08
C LEU A 271 23.71 5.29 3.94
N THR A 272 24.25 5.93 4.98
CA THR A 272 24.57 7.36 5.06
C THR A 272 26.00 7.70 4.67
N GLY A 273 26.78 6.75 4.17
CA GLY A 273 28.18 6.96 3.80
C GLY A 273 28.41 8.03 2.73
N ARG A 274 27.38 8.37 1.93
CA ARG A 274 27.40 9.54 1.05
C ARG A 274 26.93 10.78 1.80
N THR A 275 27.72 11.87 1.74
CA THR A 275 27.41 13.16 2.38
C THR A 275 26.00 13.66 2.08
N GLU A 276 25.51 13.45 0.85
CA GLU A 276 24.16 13.84 0.45
C GLU A 276 23.09 13.11 1.27
N VAL A 277 23.21 11.78 1.43
CA VAL A 277 22.25 10.98 2.21
C VAL A 277 22.33 11.32 3.70
N LEU A 278 23.54 11.50 4.24
CA LEU A 278 23.72 11.96 5.62
C LEU A 278 23.02 13.32 5.87
N ASN A 279 23.15 14.24 4.91
CA ASN A 279 22.48 15.55 5.01
C ASN A 279 20.96 15.44 4.90
N GLN A 280 20.44 14.48 4.13
CA GLN A 280 18.99 14.18 4.09
C GLN A 280 18.50 13.69 5.46
N VAL A 281 19.24 12.82 6.13
CA VAL A 281 18.91 12.32 7.48
C VAL A 281 18.99 13.44 8.53
N LYS A 282 19.99 14.31 8.46
CA LYS A 282 20.07 15.49 9.34
C LYS A 282 18.85 16.40 9.15
N ARG A 283 18.46 16.66 7.89
CA ARG A 283 17.23 17.44 7.60
C ARG A 283 15.98 16.75 8.14
N LEU A 284 15.88 15.41 8.04
CA LEU A 284 14.76 14.68 8.65
C LEU A 284 14.67 14.94 10.15
N ARG A 285 15.79 14.86 10.89
CA ARG A 285 15.85 15.22 12.31
C ARG A 285 15.30 16.63 12.55
N ASP A 286 15.80 17.60 11.79
CA ASP A 286 15.44 19.01 11.96
C ASP A 286 13.94 19.25 11.65
N ARG A 287 13.42 18.60 10.62
CA ARG A 287 11.99 18.67 10.29
C ARG A 287 11.08 17.99 11.32
N LEU A 288 11.51 16.89 11.91
CA LEU A 288 10.79 16.27 13.02
C LEU A 288 10.81 17.19 14.27
N ASP A 289 11.95 17.80 14.57
CA ASP A 289 12.08 18.70 15.71
C ASP A 289 11.20 19.96 15.55
N GLU A 290 11.10 20.50 14.34
CA GLU A 290 10.23 21.62 13.98
C GLU A 290 8.72 21.29 14.02
N ASN A 291 8.34 20.10 13.58
CA ASN A 291 6.93 19.78 13.34
C ASN A 291 6.25 19.03 14.49
N LEU A 292 6.98 18.21 15.27
CA LEU A 292 6.39 17.47 16.38
C LEU A 292 5.73 18.34 17.44
N PRO A 293 6.28 19.51 17.85
CA PRO A 293 5.61 20.39 18.82
C PRO A 293 4.23 20.88 18.38
N LYS A 294 3.95 20.91 17.08
CA LYS A 294 2.63 21.26 16.54
C LYS A 294 1.56 20.22 16.85
N LEU A 295 1.98 19.00 17.21
CA LEU A 295 1.08 17.93 17.67
C LEU A 295 0.80 17.99 19.19
N ASP A 296 1.43 18.86 19.95
CA ASP A 296 1.25 18.95 21.42
C ASP A 296 -0.19 19.27 21.79
N ILE A 297 -0.91 19.99 20.94
CA ILE A 297 -2.35 20.26 21.12
C ILE A 297 -3.18 18.98 21.25
N LEU A 298 -2.75 17.86 20.68
CA LEU A 298 -3.45 16.57 20.79
C LEU A 298 -3.51 16.04 22.21
N PHE A 299 -2.68 16.54 23.11
CA PHE A 299 -2.60 16.12 24.51
C PHE A 299 -3.34 17.08 25.46
N ASP A 300 -3.83 18.19 24.96
CA ASP A 300 -4.63 19.14 25.74
C ASP A 300 -6.12 18.79 25.67
N GLN A 301 -6.60 18.04 26.68
CA GLN A 301 -7.99 17.58 26.75
C GLN A 301 -9.02 18.70 26.79
N GLY A 302 -8.64 19.89 27.32
CA GLY A 302 -9.54 21.05 27.45
C GLY A 302 -9.62 21.88 26.18
N ALA A 303 -8.54 21.98 25.43
CA ALA A 303 -8.40 22.87 24.29
C ALA A 303 -8.41 22.16 22.93
N CYS A 304 -8.16 20.85 22.86
CA CYS A 304 -8.14 20.08 21.61
C CYS A 304 -9.55 19.84 21.10
N THR A 305 -9.85 20.40 19.95
CA THR A 305 -11.04 20.05 19.17
C THR A 305 -10.62 19.21 17.96
N ARG A 306 -11.57 18.51 17.32
CA ARG A 306 -11.28 17.73 16.11
C ARG A 306 -10.68 18.60 14.99
N GLU A 307 -11.14 19.85 14.85
CA GLU A 307 -10.59 20.80 13.86
C GLU A 307 -9.11 21.12 14.16
N LYS A 308 -8.78 21.39 15.44
CA LYS A 308 -7.39 21.62 15.86
C LYS A 308 -6.53 20.38 15.67
N ALA A 309 -7.07 19.21 15.99
CA ALA A 309 -6.37 17.94 15.78
C ALA A 309 -6.09 17.69 14.29
N ARG A 310 -7.05 17.94 13.40
CA ARG A 310 -6.84 17.85 11.94
C ARG A 310 -5.78 18.84 11.47
N SER A 311 -5.84 20.08 11.91
CA SER A 311 -4.82 21.11 11.59
C SER A 311 -3.43 20.72 12.09
N ALA A 312 -3.33 20.07 13.25
CA ALA A 312 -2.07 19.55 13.77
C ALA A 312 -1.51 18.45 12.87
N TRP A 313 -2.32 17.48 12.45
CA TRP A 313 -1.90 16.41 11.54
C TRP A 313 -1.58 16.93 10.12
N ASP A 314 -2.19 18.03 9.68
CA ASP A 314 -1.84 18.66 8.40
C ASP A 314 -0.37 19.13 8.36
N TRP A 315 0.21 19.53 9.50
CA TRP A 315 1.65 19.81 9.59
C TRP A 315 2.53 18.58 9.28
N ILE A 316 2.05 17.40 9.55
CA ILE A 316 2.76 16.16 9.23
C ILE A 316 2.53 15.77 7.78
N PHE A 317 1.28 15.76 7.31
CA PHE A 317 0.93 15.17 6.02
C PHE A 317 0.89 16.16 4.86
N ASN A 318 0.65 17.44 5.13
CA ASN A 318 0.57 18.52 4.14
C ASN A 318 -0.34 18.15 2.96
N HIS A 319 -1.60 17.86 3.25
CA HIS A 319 -2.55 17.38 2.27
C HIS A 319 -3.94 17.95 2.50
N ASP A 320 -4.65 18.27 1.40
CA ASP A 320 -6.01 18.84 1.42
C ASP A 320 -7.02 18.05 2.25
N PHE A 321 -6.85 16.75 2.38
CA PHE A 321 -7.67 15.92 3.26
C PHE A 321 -7.70 16.47 4.68
N TRP A 322 -6.57 16.93 5.19
CA TRP A 322 -6.42 17.46 6.55
C TRP A 322 -6.77 18.96 6.65
N ALA A 323 -6.42 19.73 5.62
CA ALA A 323 -6.64 21.16 5.55
C ALA A 323 -8.12 21.54 5.35
N LYS A 324 -8.92 20.69 4.71
CA LYS A 324 -10.36 20.96 4.49
C LYS A 324 -11.09 21.02 5.82
N LYS A 325 -11.65 22.20 6.12
CA LYS A 325 -12.52 22.37 7.27
C LYS A 325 -13.70 21.41 7.18
N GLU A 326 -14.07 20.83 8.31
CA GLU A 326 -15.19 19.89 8.47
C GLU A 326 -16.54 20.43 7.93
N THR A 327 -16.60 21.72 7.58
CA THR A 327 -17.78 22.37 6.99
C THR A 327 -18.33 21.67 5.75
N ALA A 328 -17.48 21.05 4.92
CA ALA A 328 -17.96 20.26 3.78
C ALA A 328 -18.40 18.84 4.20
N GLN A 329 -17.78 18.27 5.20
CA GLN A 329 -18.08 16.92 5.68
C GLN A 329 -19.20 16.94 6.74
N LYS A 330 -19.27 17.99 7.57
CA LYS A 330 -20.39 18.25 8.48
C LYS A 330 -21.65 18.60 7.69
N SER A 331 -21.54 19.40 6.62
CA SER A 331 -22.67 19.63 5.71
C SER A 331 -23.08 18.38 4.95
N LEU A 332 -22.17 17.45 4.66
CA LEU A 332 -22.50 16.12 4.08
C LEU A 332 -23.06 15.15 5.14
N VAL A 333 -22.57 15.19 6.38
CA VAL A 333 -23.08 14.36 7.49
C VAL A 333 -24.32 15.00 8.12
N GLU A 334 -24.43 16.32 8.22
CA GLU A 334 -25.64 17.04 8.64
C GLU A 334 -26.68 17.14 7.51
N ALA A 335 -26.27 17.21 6.24
CA ALA A 335 -27.16 16.97 5.10
C ALA A 335 -27.59 15.50 4.96
N ARG A 336 -26.79 14.56 5.51
CA ARG A 336 -27.18 13.15 5.68
C ARG A 336 -28.03 12.91 6.94
N ALA A 337 -27.93 13.77 7.95
CA ALA A 337 -28.79 13.78 9.14
C ALA A 337 -30.10 14.56 8.95
N ILE A 338 -30.25 15.33 7.89
CA ILE A 338 -31.57 15.66 7.34
C ILE A 338 -32.05 14.31 6.78
N ALA A 339 -32.97 13.66 7.52
CA ALA A 339 -33.57 12.40 7.12
C ALA A 339 -33.91 12.47 5.63
N LEU A 340 -33.21 11.69 4.81
CA LEU A 340 -33.55 11.60 3.40
C LEU A 340 -35.05 11.29 3.37
N PRO A 341 -35.89 12.02 2.63
CA PRO A 341 -37.34 11.82 2.63
C PRO A 341 -37.72 10.44 2.09
N TYR A 342 -36.74 9.72 1.60
CA TYR A 342 -36.87 8.39 1.02
C TYR A 342 -36.05 7.38 1.81
N PHE A 343 -36.48 6.12 1.76
CA PHE A 343 -35.76 4.99 2.37
C PHE A 343 -35.46 3.91 1.34
N VAL A 344 -34.54 3.04 1.67
CA VAL A 344 -34.24 1.80 0.96
C VAL A 344 -34.01 0.67 1.98
N GLU A 345 -34.68 -0.46 1.76
CA GLU A 345 -34.50 -1.66 2.57
C GLU A 345 -33.77 -2.73 1.76
N VAL A 346 -32.82 -3.38 2.40
CA VAL A 346 -32.01 -4.43 1.78
C VAL A 346 -31.99 -5.68 2.65
N THR A 347 -31.87 -6.83 1.99
CA THR A 347 -31.67 -8.12 2.67
C THR A 347 -30.35 -8.75 2.24
N CYS A 348 -29.81 -9.63 3.10
CA CYS A 348 -28.64 -10.43 2.83
C CYS A 348 -28.99 -11.91 2.95
N GLY A 349 -29.08 -12.60 1.83
CA GLY A 349 -29.33 -14.04 1.75
C GLY A 349 -28.02 -14.83 1.74
N LEU A 350 -27.98 -15.96 2.45
CA LEU A 350 -26.85 -16.88 2.48
C LEU A 350 -27.10 -18.03 1.51
N ALA A 351 -26.11 -18.32 0.66
CA ALA A 351 -26.12 -19.43 -0.28
C ALA A 351 -24.80 -20.21 -0.23
N LYS A 352 -24.82 -21.48 -0.63
CA LYS A 352 -23.62 -22.32 -0.71
C LYS A 352 -22.82 -22.09 -1.99
N THR A 353 -23.46 -21.63 -3.03
CA THR A 353 -22.86 -21.35 -4.34
C THR A 353 -23.34 -20.02 -4.88
N HIS A 354 -22.55 -19.38 -5.72
CA HIS A 354 -22.97 -18.19 -6.46
C HIS A 354 -24.18 -18.51 -7.34
N GLY A 355 -25.22 -17.68 -7.27
CA GLY A 355 -26.48 -17.92 -7.97
C GLY A 355 -27.34 -19.05 -7.40
N GLY A 356 -26.92 -19.68 -6.30
CA GLY A 356 -27.62 -20.79 -5.67
C GLY A 356 -28.82 -20.37 -4.81
N LEU A 357 -29.54 -21.37 -4.27
CA LEU A 357 -30.68 -21.12 -3.39
C LEU A 357 -30.26 -20.48 -2.09
N VAL A 358 -30.92 -19.38 -1.70
CA VAL A 358 -30.81 -18.76 -0.39
C VAL A 358 -31.47 -19.68 0.65
N TYR A 359 -30.65 -20.19 1.59
CA TYR A 359 -31.16 -21.08 2.64
C TYR A 359 -31.40 -20.37 3.98
N ARG A 360 -30.86 -19.14 4.13
CA ARG A 360 -31.01 -18.34 5.35
C ARG A 360 -30.75 -16.88 5.06
N TYR A 361 -31.35 -15.98 5.85
CA TYR A 361 -31.05 -14.53 5.80
C TYR A 361 -30.19 -14.14 7.00
N TYR A 362 -29.23 -13.25 6.74
CA TYR A 362 -28.33 -12.69 7.75
C TYR A 362 -28.81 -11.31 8.17
N THR A 363 -28.90 -11.09 9.50
CA THR A 363 -29.24 -9.78 10.04
C THR A 363 -27.97 -8.92 10.19
N SER A 364 -28.01 -7.70 9.70
CA SER A 364 -26.89 -6.75 9.75
C SER A 364 -26.24 -6.68 11.13
N GLY A 365 -24.93 -6.93 11.17
CA GLY A 365 -24.10 -6.84 12.37
C GLY A 365 -24.31 -7.94 13.43
N LYS A 366 -25.23 -8.90 13.23
CA LYS A 366 -25.53 -9.94 14.24
C LYS A 366 -24.78 -11.24 13.97
N GLY A 367 -23.83 -11.53 14.86
CA GLY A 367 -23.04 -12.77 14.82
C GLY A 367 -21.96 -12.77 13.73
N PHE A 368 -21.26 -13.89 13.61
CA PHE A 368 -20.22 -14.08 12.62
C PHE A 368 -20.60 -15.17 11.63
N LEU A 369 -20.32 -14.94 10.35
CA LEU A 369 -20.42 -15.94 9.30
C LEU A 369 -19.08 -16.68 9.13
N PRO A 370 -19.07 -17.95 8.75
CA PRO A 370 -17.88 -18.63 8.28
C PRO A 370 -17.46 -18.10 6.92
N LYS A 371 -16.21 -18.39 6.53
CA LYS A 371 -15.72 -18.15 5.17
C LYS A 371 -16.40 -19.10 4.17
N ASP A 372 -16.20 -18.80 2.90
CA ASP A 372 -16.63 -19.62 1.75
C ASP A 372 -18.15 -19.75 1.58
N LEU A 373 -18.91 -18.78 2.09
CA LEU A 373 -20.31 -18.60 1.75
C LEU A 373 -20.50 -17.56 0.65
N HIS A 374 -21.56 -17.73 -0.12
CA HIS A 374 -22.02 -16.71 -1.07
C HIS A 374 -23.13 -15.88 -0.43
N LEU A 375 -23.07 -14.58 -0.63
CA LEU A 375 -24.01 -13.60 -0.12
C LEU A 375 -24.75 -12.97 -1.29
N ARG A 376 -26.07 -13.04 -1.23
CA ARG A 376 -26.96 -12.33 -2.15
C ARG A 376 -27.55 -11.14 -1.43
N PHE A 377 -27.35 -9.94 -1.98
CA PHE A 377 -27.97 -8.73 -1.49
C PHE A 377 -29.07 -8.29 -2.46
N ASP A 378 -30.25 -8.09 -1.92
CA ASP A 378 -31.41 -7.65 -2.68
C ASP A 378 -31.91 -6.31 -2.12
N MET A 379 -32.19 -5.36 -3.00
CA MET A 379 -33.02 -4.20 -2.67
C MET A 379 -34.50 -4.66 -2.66
N VAL A 380 -35.07 -4.72 -1.45
CA VAL A 380 -36.42 -5.29 -1.24
C VAL A 380 -37.50 -4.23 -1.41
N ARG A 381 -37.27 -3.04 -0.86
CA ARG A 381 -38.27 -1.98 -0.84
C ARG A 381 -37.65 -0.61 -0.79
N THR A 382 -38.25 0.33 -1.52
CA THR A 382 -37.99 1.76 -1.43
C THR A 382 -39.26 2.56 -1.69
N ASN A 383 -39.29 3.79 -1.19
CA ASN A 383 -40.33 4.76 -1.53
C ASN A 383 -39.82 5.84 -2.51
N VAL A 384 -38.62 5.66 -3.07
CA VAL A 384 -38.11 6.54 -4.13
C VAL A 384 -38.97 6.33 -5.40
N PRO A 385 -39.55 7.38 -5.97
CA PRO A 385 -40.30 7.26 -7.23
C PRO A 385 -39.33 6.97 -8.40
N PRO A 386 -39.70 6.04 -9.31
CA PRO A 386 -38.93 5.79 -10.52
C PRO A 386 -39.01 6.97 -11.51
N PRO A 387 -38.03 7.17 -12.41
CA PRO A 387 -36.85 6.32 -12.59
C PRO A 387 -35.70 6.66 -11.60
N TYR A 388 -34.97 5.63 -11.17
CA TYR A 388 -33.81 5.77 -10.30
C TYR A 388 -32.77 4.70 -10.62
N ASP A 389 -31.51 4.98 -10.24
CA ASP A 389 -30.38 4.07 -10.32
C ASP A 389 -30.08 3.47 -8.95
N ILE A 390 -29.71 2.18 -8.92
CA ILE A 390 -29.30 1.46 -7.72
C ILE A 390 -27.81 1.14 -7.85
N THR A 391 -27.04 1.57 -6.85
CA THR A 391 -25.60 1.33 -6.78
C THR A 391 -25.22 0.75 -5.43
N TRP A 392 -24.40 -0.28 -5.45
CA TRP A 392 -23.85 -0.92 -4.27
C TRP A 392 -22.37 -0.59 -4.13
N HIS A 393 -21.99 -0.20 -2.94
CA HIS A 393 -20.59 0.04 -2.57
C HIS A 393 -20.23 -0.96 -1.48
N CYS A 394 -19.25 -1.80 -1.74
CA CYS A 394 -18.67 -2.69 -0.74
C CYS A 394 -17.41 -2.06 -0.17
N THR A 395 -17.26 -2.16 1.14
CA THR A 395 -15.98 -1.92 1.82
C THR A 395 -15.68 -3.11 2.71
N ASN A 396 -14.49 -3.67 2.55
CA ASN A 396 -13.99 -4.80 3.31
C ASN A 396 -12.96 -4.31 4.32
N GLU A 397 -13.27 -4.46 5.60
CA GLU A 397 -12.38 -4.10 6.71
C GLU A 397 -11.83 -5.37 7.32
N GLY A 398 -10.53 -5.59 7.20
CA GLY A 398 -9.83 -6.76 7.73
C GLY A 398 -8.50 -7.00 7.01
N ASP A 399 -7.58 -7.65 7.72
CA ASP A 399 -6.22 -7.86 7.22
C ASP A 399 -6.17 -8.71 5.96
N GLU A 400 -7.01 -9.77 5.89
CA GLU A 400 -7.05 -10.65 4.72
C GLU A 400 -7.56 -9.93 3.46
N ALA A 401 -8.60 -9.11 3.60
CA ALA A 401 -9.09 -8.28 2.49
C ALA A 401 -8.03 -7.23 2.09
N ALA A 402 -7.33 -6.68 3.08
CA ALA A 402 -6.24 -5.75 2.86
C ALA A 402 -5.04 -6.41 2.19
N GLU A 403 -4.66 -7.62 2.60
CA GLU A 403 -3.58 -8.40 1.98
C GLU A 403 -3.93 -8.84 0.56
N ALA A 404 -5.19 -9.22 0.33
CA ALA A 404 -5.69 -9.59 -0.99
C ALA A 404 -6.04 -8.39 -1.88
N GLU A 405 -5.91 -7.16 -1.35
CA GLU A 405 -6.23 -5.91 -2.06
C GLU A 405 -7.71 -5.79 -2.50
N GLN A 406 -8.57 -6.50 -1.80
CA GLN A 406 -10.03 -6.52 -2.03
C GLN A 406 -10.76 -5.66 -0.98
N ILE A 407 -10.32 -4.40 -0.80
CA ILE A 407 -10.87 -3.48 0.21
C ILE A 407 -12.20 -2.85 -0.17
N GLY A 408 -12.58 -2.91 -1.44
CA GLY A 408 -13.88 -2.41 -1.89
C GLY A 408 -14.09 -2.53 -3.39
N TRP A 409 -15.37 -2.48 -3.75
CA TRP A 409 -15.83 -2.48 -5.14
C TRP A 409 -17.19 -1.78 -5.25
N GLN A 410 -17.59 -1.45 -6.47
CA GLN A 410 -18.89 -0.88 -6.78
C GLN A 410 -19.57 -1.68 -7.88
N GLN A 411 -20.87 -1.89 -7.74
CA GLN A 411 -21.70 -2.57 -8.74
C GLN A 411 -23.09 -1.94 -8.79
N SER A 412 -23.75 -1.95 -9.95
CA SER A 412 -25.12 -1.44 -10.14
C SER A 412 -26.10 -2.58 -10.33
N GLY A 413 -27.35 -2.35 -9.92
CA GLY A 413 -28.46 -3.29 -10.11
C GLY A 413 -29.28 -3.50 -8.84
N PRO A 414 -30.50 -4.10 -8.98
CA PRO A 414 -31.38 -4.35 -7.84
C PRO A 414 -30.91 -5.51 -6.95
N GLU A 415 -30.05 -6.35 -7.49
CA GLU A 415 -29.47 -7.54 -6.85
C GLU A 415 -27.98 -7.61 -7.13
N ILE A 416 -27.20 -8.01 -6.14
CA ILE A 416 -25.78 -8.30 -6.31
C ILE A 416 -25.37 -9.56 -5.54
N TRP A 417 -24.29 -10.18 -5.98
CA TRP A 417 -23.67 -11.32 -5.34
C TRP A 417 -22.23 -11.01 -4.92
N THR A 418 -21.86 -11.44 -3.72
CA THR A 418 -20.50 -11.41 -3.21
C THR A 418 -20.20 -12.68 -2.41
N SER A 419 -19.08 -12.72 -1.70
CA SER A 419 -18.70 -13.90 -0.90
C SER A 419 -18.06 -13.50 0.43
N THR A 420 -18.03 -14.45 1.37
CA THR A 420 -17.31 -14.34 2.64
C THR A 420 -15.85 -14.81 2.47
N ALA A 421 -15.16 -14.36 1.41
CA ALA A 421 -13.79 -14.79 1.10
C ALA A 421 -12.76 -14.35 2.15
N PHE A 422 -12.97 -13.18 2.75
CA PHE A 422 -12.03 -12.56 3.68
C PHE A 422 -12.65 -12.41 5.06
N SER A 423 -11.87 -12.74 6.12
CA SER A 423 -12.29 -12.47 7.51
C SER A 423 -12.26 -10.97 7.82
N GLY A 424 -13.18 -10.54 8.70
CA GLY A 424 -13.29 -9.13 9.09
C GLY A 424 -14.71 -8.61 8.97
N VAL A 425 -14.84 -7.35 8.63
CA VAL A 425 -16.15 -6.68 8.46
C VAL A 425 -16.34 -6.29 7.00
N HIS A 426 -17.39 -6.82 6.38
CA HIS A 426 -17.86 -6.39 5.08
C HIS A 426 -19.04 -5.45 5.26
N ARG A 427 -18.92 -4.23 4.78
CA ARG A 427 -20.00 -3.24 4.77
C ARG A 427 -20.46 -3.03 3.35
N LEU A 428 -21.72 -3.37 3.08
CA LEU A 428 -22.37 -3.06 1.81
C LEU A 428 -23.32 -1.87 2.00
N THR A 429 -23.16 -0.85 1.19
CA THR A 429 -23.99 0.34 1.18
C THR A 429 -24.77 0.36 -0.13
N CYS A 430 -26.08 0.24 -0.03
CA CYS A 430 -27.01 0.42 -1.16
C CYS A 430 -27.39 1.89 -1.26
N ARG A 431 -27.22 2.47 -2.45
CA ARG A 431 -27.61 3.85 -2.77
C ARG A 431 -28.62 3.85 -3.89
N ILE A 432 -29.68 4.61 -3.71
CA ILE A 432 -30.63 4.94 -4.77
C ILE A 432 -30.42 6.40 -5.16
N SER A 433 -30.18 6.64 -6.43
CA SER A 433 -29.94 7.98 -6.97
C SER A 433 -30.81 8.28 -8.17
N ALA A 434 -31.16 9.55 -8.33
CA ALA A 434 -31.78 10.09 -9.54
C ALA A 434 -31.20 11.49 -9.81
N ASN A 435 -31.01 11.82 -11.08
CA ASN A 435 -30.44 13.11 -11.51
C ASN A 435 -29.12 13.44 -10.76
N GLN A 436 -28.24 12.45 -10.60
CA GLN A 436 -26.93 12.57 -9.92
C GLN A 436 -27.02 12.91 -8.41
N ARG A 437 -28.20 12.80 -7.79
CA ARG A 437 -28.40 13.00 -6.36
C ARG A 437 -28.76 11.68 -5.70
N VAL A 438 -28.11 11.39 -4.55
CA VAL A 438 -28.50 10.27 -3.69
C VAL A 438 -29.80 10.65 -2.97
N LEU A 439 -30.83 9.83 -3.18
CA LEU A 439 -32.18 10.02 -2.60
C LEU A 439 -32.42 9.10 -1.40
N ALA A 440 -31.84 7.90 -1.39
CA ALA A 440 -31.90 6.97 -0.26
C ALA A 440 -30.59 6.20 -0.15
N GLU A 441 -30.20 5.88 1.09
CA GLU A 441 -29.00 5.07 1.36
C GLU A 441 -29.23 4.19 2.59
N THR A 442 -28.74 2.94 2.54
CA THR A 442 -28.71 2.06 3.71
C THR A 442 -27.46 1.20 3.68
N SER A 443 -26.97 0.80 4.84
CA SER A 443 -25.78 -0.06 4.95
C SER A 443 -26.12 -1.36 5.67
N HIS A 444 -25.59 -2.46 5.16
CA HIS A 444 -25.67 -3.77 5.74
C HIS A 444 -24.27 -4.28 6.11
N VAL A 445 -24.07 -4.62 7.38
CA VAL A 445 -22.78 -5.05 7.93
C VAL A 445 -22.75 -6.56 8.05
N VAL A 446 -21.76 -7.22 7.45
CA VAL A 446 -21.50 -8.65 7.58
C VAL A 446 -20.19 -8.85 8.32
N ARG A 447 -20.21 -9.67 9.38
CA ARG A 447 -19.03 -10.04 10.14
C ARG A 447 -18.61 -11.45 9.77
N ILE A 448 -17.34 -11.64 9.39
CA ILE A 448 -16.82 -12.92 8.91
C ILE A 448 -15.71 -13.37 9.85
N ALA A 449 -15.87 -14.59 10.38
CA ALA A 449 -14.91 -15.17 11.31
C ALA A 449 -13.68 -15.71 10.59
N ARG A 450 -12.52 -15.59 11.24
CA ARG A 450 -11.23 -16.07 10.72
C ARG A 450 -11.04 -17.60 10.81
N GLY A 451 -11.96 -18.39 11.38
CA GLY A 451 -11.84 -19.83 11.54
C GLY A 451 -13.09 -20.52 12.08
N LEU A 452 -13.04 -21.85 12.18
CA LEU A 452 -14.15 -22.75 12.53
C LEU A 452 -14.89 -22.46 13.85
N ARG A 453 -14.41 -21.60 14.73
CA ARG A 453 -15.08 -21.26 15.99
C ARG A 453 -16.38 -20.44 15.83
N GLY A 454 -16.58 -19.79 14.67
CA GLY A 454 -17.83 -19.09 14.35
C GLY A 454 -19.02 -20.01 14.05
N ILE A 455 -18.79 -21.31 13.82
CA ILE A 455 -19.79 -22.26 13.31
C ILE A 455 -20.70 -22.81 14.40
N ARG A 456 -20.29 -22.87 15.69
CA ARG A 456 -21.10 -23.50 16.75
C ARG A 456 -22.44 -22.83 17.07
N GLY A 457 -22.65 -21.59 16.63
CA GLY A 457 -23.93 -20.89 16.80
C GLY A 457 -24.90 -20.99 15.60
N LEU A 458 -24.45 -21.54 14.47
CA LEU A 458 -25.23 -21.61 13.21
C LEU A 458 -25.86 -22.99 12.94
N LEU A 459 -25.49 -24.00 13.74
CA LEU A 459 -26.01 -25.39 13.61
C LEU A 459 -27.07 -25.74 14.68
N ARG A 460 -27.63 -24.76 15.38
CA ARG A 460 -28.79 -24.93 16.24
C ARG A 460 -30.00 -24.15 15.74
#